data_565dfbc1003c709ca31b71aedfc44c41
#
_entry.id   565dfbc1003c709ca31b71aedfc44c41
#
_cell.length_a   1.000
_cell.length_b   1.000
_cell.length_c   1.000
_cell.angle_alpha   90.00
_cell.angle_beta   90.00
_cell.angle_gamma   90.00
#
_symmetry.space_group_name_H-M   'P 1'
#
loop_
_entity.id
_entity.type
_entity.pdbx_description
1 polymer ?
#
loop_
_entity_poly.entity_id
_entity_poly.type
_entity_poly.pdbx_seq_one_letter_code
_entity_poly.pdbx_strand_id
1 'polypeptide(L)'
;MKKTILLFCFSFFFSFSQEKASTYFDVQFFRGNIYKHTNDVGHLITGHPDGFLISYNWKTFGKKEWQQVYNYPDYGISYHYLDFKNQYLGVNHAVGVHYNFYFFKRQLMFRISQGIGMTSSPYDKETNNKNNAFGTKFMDNNYFLLQYKKENIIDKIGLQAGFMLTHFSNGRFKAPNSGINTIAFNVGLNY
;
A
#
# COMPACT_ATOMS: atom_id res chain seq x y z
N MET A 1 -36.92 37.37 26.85
CA MET A 1 -35.97 36.46 27.54
C MET A 1 -35.71 35.12 26.86
N LYS A 2 -36.41 34.72 25.76
CA LYS A 2 -36.18 33.41 25.10
C LYS A 2 -35.09 33.39 24.01
N LYS A 3 -34.58 34.56 23.57
CA LYS A 3 -33.57 34.63 22.49
C LYS A 3 -32.10 34.56 23.00
N THR A 4 -31.86 34.82 24.28
CA THR A 4 -30.49 34.83 24.84
C THR A 4 -30.00 33.41 25.20
N ILE A 5 -30.91 32.45 25.44
CA ILE A 5 -30.56 31.06 25.77
C ILE A 5 -30.08 30.31 24.54
N LEU A 6 -30.58 30.64 23.33
CA LEU A 6 -30.17 29.98 22.10
C LEU A 6 -28.74 30.32 21.66
N LEU A 7 -28.25 31.53 22.04
CA LEU A 7 -26.89 31.97 21.72
C LEU A 7 -25.85 31.29 22.63
N PHE A 8 -26.24 30.94 23.87
CA PHE A 8 -25.35 30.29 24.83
C PHE A 8 -25.14 28.79 24.55
N CYS A 9 -26.11 28.13 23.94
CA CYS A 9 -25.95 26.72 23.51
C CYS A 9 -25.05 26.58 22.29
N PHE A 10 -24.92 27.58 21.43
CA PHE A 10 -24.05 27.54 20.25
C PHE A 10 -22.57 27.74 20.57
N SER A 11 -22.26 28.46 21.68
CA SER A 11 -20.87 28.71 22.09
C SER A 11 -20.19 27.51 22.76
N PHE A 12 -20.95 26.50 23.20
CA PHE A 12 -20.37 25.29 23.80
C PHE A 12 -19.81 24.28 22.78
N PHE A 13 -20.18 24.39 21.51
CA PHE A 13 -19.70 23.48 20.47
C PHE A 13 -18.32 23.83 19.91
N PHE A 14 -17.76 25.01 20.24
CA PHE A 14 -16.46 25.45 19.72
C PHE A 14 -15.27 25.20 20.64
N SER A 15 -15.47 24.59 21.81
CA SER A 15 -14.40 24.41 22.81
C SER A 15 -13.73 23.02 22.82
N PHE A 16 -14.07 22.14 21.90
CA PHE A 16 -13.24 20.94 21.69
C PHE A 16 -12.09 21.32 20.77
N SER A 17 -10.96 21.65 21.34
CA SER A 17 -9.66 21.60 20.66
C SER A 17 -9.47 20.16 20.20
N GLN A 18 -9.92 19.82 18.99
CA GLN A 18 -9.55 18.61 18.32
C GLN A 18 -8.05 18.72 18.07
N GLU A 19 -7.24 18.00 18.86
CA GLU A 19 -5.88 17.70 18.43
C GLU A 19 -5.98 17.10 17.04
N LYS A 20 -5.62 17.88 16.05
CA LYS A 20 -5.66 17.50 14.65
C LYS A 20 -4.77 16.26 14.49
N ALA A 21 -5.37 15.08 14.33
CA ALA A 21 -4.62 13.92 13.91
C ALA A 21 -3.90 14.32 12.63
N SER A 22 -2.56 14.37 12.67
CA SER A 22 -1.80 14.71 11.47
C SER A 22 -1.91 13.54 10.52
N THR A 23 -2.50 13.78 9.38
CA THR A 23 -2.64 12.81 8.29
C THR A 23 -1.86 13.30 7.09
N TYR A 24 -1.51 12.40 6.18
CA TYR A 24 -0.89 12.73 4.91
C TYR A 24 -1.23 11.69 3.85
N PHE A 25 -1.18 12.13 2.60
CA PHE A 25 -1.26 11.25 1.44
C PHE A 25 0.13 10.97 0.88
N ASP A 26 0.30 9.79 0.29
CA ASP A 26 1.41 9.54 -0.62
C ASP A 26 0.92 8.87 -1.91
N VAL A 27 1.54 9.25 -3.02
CA VAL A 27 1.31 8.66 -4.34
C VAL A 27 2.67 8.26 -4.89
N GLN A 28 2.78 7.01 -5.31
CA GLN A 28 4.03 6.44 -5.79
C GLN A 28 3.78 5.72 -7.12
N PHE A 29 4.69 5.90 -8.05
CA PHE A 29 4.83 5.07 -9.23
C PHE A 29 5.96 4.07 -9.00
N PHE A 30 5.80 2.86 -9.51
CA PHE A 30 6.84 1.84 -9.45
C PHE A 30 6.94 1.06 -10.76
N ARG A 31 8.15 0.54 -11.02
CA ARG A 31 8.43 -0.35 -12.13
C ARG A 31 9.51 -1.36 -11.73
N GLY A 32 9.35 -2.61 -12.18
CA GLY A 32 10.28 -3.66 -11.77
C GLY A 32 10.21 -4.93 -12.58
N ASN A 33 10.45 -6.04 -11.91
CA ASN A 33 10.52 -7.36 -12.50
C ASN A 33 9.75 -8.39 -11.67
N ILE A 34 9.22 -9.41 -12.32
CA ILE A 34 8.74 -10.61 -11.64
C ILE A 34 9.97 -11.38 -11.14
N TYR A 35 10.00 -11.68 -9.85
CA TYR A 35 11.05 -12.50 -9.25
C TYR A 35 10.72 -13.98 -9.42
N LYS A 36 11.60 -14.70 -10.14
CA LYS A 36 11.45 -16.14 -10.37
C LYS A 36 11.79 -16.90 -9.09
N HIS A 37 10.79 -17.26 -8.30
CA HIS A 37 10.94 -18.04 -7.08
C HIS A 37 10.67 -19.54 -7.26
N THR A 38 10.02 -19.94 -8.39
CA THR A 38 9.84 -21.33 -8.81
C THR A 38 10.04 -21.45 -10.32
N ASN A 39 10.24 -22.69 -10.82
CA ASN A 39 10.35 -22.93 -12.26
C ASN A 39 9.01 -22.69 -12.97
N ASP A 40 7.91 -22.93 -12.29
CA ASP A 40 6.55 -22.89 -12.84
C ASP A 40 6.13 -21.49 -13.33
N VAL A 41 6.69 -20.42 -12.76
CA VAL A 41 6.35 -19.04 -13.15
C VAL A 41 7.26 -18.48 -14.25
N GLY A 42 8.25 -19.25 -14.72
CA GLY A 42 9.25 -18.75 -15.68
C GLY A 42 8.64 -18.25 -17.00
N HIS A 43 7.61 -18.90 -17.52
CA HIS A 43 6.91 -18.51 -18.75
C HIS A 43 6.04 -17.26 -18.61
N LEU A 44 5.77 -16.82 -17.36
CA LEU A 44 5.01 -15.60 -17.04
C LEU A 44 5.91 -14.35 -16.98
N ILE A 45 7.23 -14.51 -17.04
CA ILE A 45 8.20 -13.41 -16.99
C ILE A 45 8.44 -12.89 -18.41
N THR A 46 7.55 -12.03 -18.90
CA THR A 46 7.58 -11.54 -20.28
C THR A 46 7.77 -10.04 -20.42
N GLY A 47 7.65 -9.29 -19.31
CA GLY A 47 7.73 -7.83 -19.32
C GLY A 47 8.17 -7.27 -17.97
N HIS A 48 8.16 -5.96 -17.89
CA HIS A 48 8.48 -5.22 -16.68
C HIS A 48 7.19 -4.70 -16.05
N PRO A 49 6.67 -5.34 -14.97
CA PRO A 49 5.52 -4.86 -14.25
C PRO A 49 5.68 -3.40 -13.82
N ASP A 50 4.62 -2.63 -13.97
CA ASP A 50 4.56 -1.26 -13.46
C ASP A 50 3.19 -0.97 -12.83
N GLY A 51 3.11 0.12 -12.09
CA GLY A 51 1.88 0.49 -11.44
C GLY A 51 2.02 1.69 -10.52
N PHE A 52 1.01 1.89 -9.71
CA PHE A 52 1.00 2.96 -8.73
C PHE A 52 0.40 2.50 -7.40
N LEU A 53 0.81 3.20 -6.35
CA LEU A 53 0.34 3.02 -5.00
C LEU A 53 -0.14 4.37 -4.47
N ILE A 54 -1.37 4.42 -3.98
CA ILE A 54 -1.95 5.60 -3.32
C ILE A 54 -2.20 5.21 -1.88
N SER A 55 -1.76 6.05 -0.93
CA SER A 55 -1.91 5.77 0.49
C SER A 55 -2.43 6.97 1.26
N TYR A 56 -3.29 6.70 2.23
CA TYR A 56 -3.70 7.63 3.26
C TYR A 56 -3.17 7.18 4.61
N ASN A 57 -2.46 8.05 5.31
CA ASN A 57 -1.69 7.72 6.48
C ASN A 57 -2.10 8.57 7.68
N TRP A 58 -2.09 7.96 8.87
CA TRP A 58 -2.26 8.61 10.17
C TRP A 58 -0.94 8.56 10.94
N LYS A 59 -0.42 9.73 11.33
CA LYS A 59 0.77 9.85 12.18
C LYS A 59 0.42 9.52 13.63
N THR A 60 1.31 8.84 14.35
CA THR A 60 1.20 8.62 15.78
C THR A 60 2.07 9.61 16.56
N PHE A 61 1.64 9.94 17.77
CA PHE A 61 2.29 10.96 18.61
C PHE A 61 2.67 10.45 20.00
N GLY A 62 2.75 9.13 20.20
CA GLY A 62 3.17 8.55 21.46
C GLY A 62 2.10 8.52 22.55
N LYS A 63 0.82 8.68 22.21
CA LYS A 63 -0.30 8.58 23.18
C LYS A 63 -0.44 7.21 23.82
N LYS A 64 0.01 6.16 23.11
CA LYS A 64 0.03 4.77 23.57
C LYS A 64 1.47 4.29 23.67
N GLU A 65 1.77 3.44 24.63
CA GLU A 65 3.11 2.91 24.88
C GLU A 65 3.75 2.28 23.63
N TRP A 66 3.00 1.45 22.88
CA TRP A 66 3.51 0.83 21.66
C TRP A 66 3.98 1.84 20.61
N GLN A 67 3.35 3.04 20.53
CA GLN A 67 3.78 4.08 19.59
C GLN A 67 5.18 4.59 19.92
N GLN A 68 5.51 4.69 21.21
CA GLN A 68 6.84 5.10 21.68
C GLN A 68 7.86 3.98 21.47
N VAL A 69 7.51 2.73 21.83
CA VAL A 69 8.37 1.55 21.67
C VAL A 69 8.79 1.35 20.21
N TYR A 70 7.87 1.53 19.26
CA TYR A 70 8.14 1.38 17.81
C TYR A 70 8.56 2.68 17.11
N ASN A 71 9.04 3.67 17.86
CA ASN A 71 9.56 4.93 17.32
C ASN A 71 8.53 5.71 16.48
N TYR A 72 7.32 5.85 17.01
CA TYR A 72 6.21 6.63 16.43
C TYR A 72 5.86 6.22 15.00
N PRO A 73 5.47 4.96 14.78
CA PRO A 73 5.11 4.48 13.45
C PRO A 73 3.82 5.14 12.97
N ASP A 74 3.70 5.32 11.67
CA ASP A 74 2.42 5.69 11.06
C ASP A 74 1.69 4.41 10.66
N TYR A 75 0.37 4.49 10.50
CA TYR A 75 -0.45 3.43 9.95
C TYR A 75 -1.40 4.00 8.90
N GLY A 76 -1.92 3.17 8.03
CA GLY A 76 -2.75 3.68 6.97
C GLY A 76 -3.47 2.62 6.17
N ILE A 77 -4.13 3.12 5.12
CA ILE A 77 -4.76 2.32 4.09
C ILE A 77 -4.12 2.65 2.74
N SER A 78 -4.06 1.66 1.85
CA SER A 78 -3.48 1.86 0.53
C SER A 78 -4.29 1.16 -0.54
N TYR A 79 -4.31 1.77 -1.72
CA TYR A 79 -4.76 1.16 -2.96
C TYR A 79 -3.55 0.91 -3.85
N HIS A 80 -3.43 -0.30 -4.35
CA HIS A 80 -2.33 -0.79 -5.15
C HIS A 80 -2.85 -1.25 -6.52
N TYR A 81 -2.37 -0.62 -7.59
CA TYR A 81 -2.58 -1.04 -8.98
C TYR A 81 -1.28 -1.59 -9.55
N LEU A 82 -1.32 -2.77 -10.13
CA LEU A 82 -0.17 -3.44 -10.74
C LEU A 82 -0.56 -4.05 -12.09
N ASP A 83 0.04 -3.56 -13.16
CA ASP A 83 -0.01 -4.16 -14.48
C ASP A 83 1.23 -5.05 -14.69
N PHE A 84 1.04 -6.34 -14.86
CA PHE A 84 2.12 -7.30 -15.04
C PHE A 84 2.79 -7.23 -16.42
N LYS A 85 2.21 -6.48 -17.36
CA LYS A 85 2.66 -6.47 -18.78
C LYS A 85 2.73 -7.87 -19.37
N ASN A 86 1.79 -8.72 -18.96
CA ASN A 86 1.68 -10.12 -19.35
C ASN A 86 0.22 -10.46 -19.59
N GLN A 87 -0.08 -11.04 -20.77
CA GLN A 87 -1.46 -11.34 -21.18
C GLN A 87 -2.16 -12.37 -20.27
N TYR A 88 -1.41 -13.26 -19.62
CA TYR A 88 -1.96 -14.30 -18.75
C TYR A 88 -2.22 -13.80 -17.34
N LEU A 89 -1.38 -12.89 -16.84
CA LEU A 89 -1.50 -12.32 -15.48
C LEU A 89 -2.44 -11.11 -15.44
N GLY A 90 -2.50 -10.34 -16.55
CA GLY A 90 -3.33 -9.14 -16.64
C GLY A 90 -2.92 -8.07 -15.65
N VAL A 91 -3.93 -7.42 -15.06
CA VAL A 91 -3.77 -6.37 -14.05
C VAL A 91 -4.38 -6.80 -12.72
N ASN A 92 -3.74 -6.34 -11.64
CA ASN A 92 -4.21 -6.55 -10.28
C ASN A 92 -4.53 -5.23 -9.60
N HIS A 93 -5.61 -5.25 -8.85
CA HIS A 93 -6.01 -4.18 -7.94
C HIS A 93 -6.00 -4.73 -6.52
N ALA A 94 -5.52 -3.97 -5.55
CA ALA A 94 -5.59 -4.39 -4.16
C ALA A 94 -5.88 -3.21 -3.23
N VAL A 95 -6.53 -3.50 -2.11
CA VAL A 95 -6.72 -2.57 -0.99
C VAL A 95 -6.17 -3.24 0.24
N GLY A 96 -5.42 -2.50 1.05
CA GLY A 96 -4.81 -3.05 2.24
C GLY A 96 -4.57 -2.01 3.33
N VAL A 97 -4.23 -2.53 4.50
CA VAL A 97 -3.76 -1.74 5.63
C VAL A 97 -2.25 -1.85 5.73
N HIS A 98 -1.62 -0.84 6.28
CA HIS A 98 -0.17 -0.86 6.42
C HIS A 98 0.32 -0.14 7.68
N TYR A 99 1.56 -0.48 8.08
CA TYR A 99 2.36 0.23 9.06
C TYR A 99 3.64 0.74 8.43
N ASN A 100 4.03 1.98 8.79
CA ASN A 100 5.28 2.62 8.38
C ASN A 100 6.17 2.74 9.60
N PHE A 101 7.29 2.05 9.62
CA PHE A 101 8.33 2.15 10.64
C PHE A 101 9.44 3.08 10.15
N TYR A 102 10.01 3.89 11.04
CA TYR A 102 10.96 4.92 10.68
C TYR A 102 12.28 4.78 11.40
N PHE A 103 13.34 5.06 10.67
CA PHE A 103 14.73 5.08 11.14
C PHE A 103 15.39 6.40 10.70
N PHE A 104 16.54 6.72 11.31
CA PHE A 104 17.38 7.87 10.93
C PHE A 104 16.58 9.20 10.84
N LYS A 105 15.93 9.60 11.94
CA LYS A 105 15.11 10.82 12.00
C LYS A 105 14.00 10.83 10.93
N ARG A 106 13.34 9.68 10.73
CA ARG A 106 12.25 9.45 9.77
C ARG A 106 12.66 9.54 8.28
N GLN A 107 13.96 9.52 7.98
CA GLN A 107 14.43 9.57 6.58
C GLN A 107 14.44 8.20 5.90
N LEU A 108 14.57 7.11 6.64
CA LEU A 108 14.39 5.76 6.11
C LEU A 108 13.07 5.20 6.62
N MET A 109 12.19 4.84 5.69
CA MET A 109 10.87 4.26 5.98
C MET A 109 10.85 2.80 5.54
N PHE A 110 10.37 1.94 6.44
CA PHE A 110 10.01 0.56 6.13
C PHE A 110 8.51 0.37 6.31
N ARG A 111 7.80 0.04 5.23
CA ARG A 111 6.36 -0.22 5.23
C ARG A 111 6.10 -1.71 5.11
N ILE A 112 5.19 -2.22 5.92
CA ILE A 112 4.61 -3.55 5.82
C ILE A 112 3.13 -3.40 5.54
N SER A 113 2.62 -4.08 4.53
CA SER A 113 1.20 -4.05 4.16
C SER A 113 0.64 -5.44 3.97
N GLN A 114 -0.62 -5.58 4.37
CA GLN A 114 -1.47 -6.72 4.15
C GLN A 114 -2.80 -6.26 3.56
N GLY A 115 -3.28 -6.94 2.52
CA GLY A 115 -4.52 -6.56 1.86
C GLY A 115 -5.16 -7.69 1.05
N ILE A 116 -6.28 -7.33 0.42
CA ILE A 116 -7.00 -8.20 -0.51
C ILE A 116 -6.83 -7.65 -1.90
N GLY A 117 -6.40 -8.52 -2.82
CA GLY A 117 -6.23 -8.23 -4.22
C GLY A 117 -7.30 -8.89 -5.09
N MET A 118 -7.50 -8.33 -6.28
CA MET A 118 -8.33 -8.86 -7.33
C MET A 118 -7.57 -8.82 -8.65
N THR A 119 -7.49 -9.96 -9.35
CA THR A 119 -6.91 -10.04 -10.70
C THR A 119 -7.96 -9.89 -11.78
N SER A 120 -7.59 -9.27 -12.90
CA SER A 120 -8.41 -9.23 -14.11
C SER A 120 -8.43 -10.56 -14.87
N SER A 121 -7.40 -11.41 -14.67
CA SER A 121 -7.13 -12.59 -15.51
C SER A 121 -6.82 -13.81 -14.64
N PRO A 122 -7.80 -14.36 -13.88
CA PRO A 122 -7.58 -15.58 -13.12
C PRO A 122 -7.35 -16.77 -14.04
N TYR A 123 -6.81 -17.85 -13.50
CA TYR A 123 -6.71 -19.13 -14.21
C TYR A 123 -8.09 -19.59 -14.67
N ASP A 124 -8.15 -19.99 -15.93
CA ASP A 124 -9.27 -20.68 -16.52
C ASP A 124 -8.75 -21.80 -17.44
N LYS A 125 -9.36 -22.99 -17.35
CA LYS A 125 -8.87 -24.18 -18.04
C LYS A 125 -8.94 -24.04 -19.57
N GLU A 126 -9.92 -23.30 -20.08
CA GLU A 126 -10.17 -23.15 -21.51
C GLU A 126 -9.54 -21.87 -22.06
N THR A 127 -9.71 -20.75 -21.36
CA THR A 127 -9.36 -19.42 -21.88
C THR A 127 -8.05 -18.87 -21.37
N ASN A 128 -7.58 -19.31 -20.16
CA ASN A 128 -6.35 -18.80 -19.53
C ASN A 128 -5.56 -19.89 -18.79
N ASN A 129 -5.33 -21.02 -19.43
CA ASN A 129 -4.66 -22.19 -18.83
C ASN A 129 -3.15 -21.99 -18.58
N LYS A 130 -2.56 -20.94 -19.13
CA LYS A 130 -1.16 -20.57 -18.89
C LYS A 130 -0.94 -19.83 -17.56
N ASN A 131 -2.01 -19.27 -16.97
CA ASN A 131 -1.89 -18.63 -15.67
C ASN A 131 -1.88 -19.66 -14.54
N ASN A 132 -0.73 -20.20 -14.22
CA ASN A 132 -0.57 -21.10 -13.07
C ASN A 132 -0.34 -20.35 -11.73
N ALA A 133 -0.34 -19.03 -11.74
CA ALA A 133 -0.11 -18.21 -10.57
C ALA A 133 -1.39 -17.92 -9.77
N PHE A 134 -2.50 -17.63 -10.44
CA PHE A 134 -3.72 -17.08 -9.84
C PHE A 134 -4.94 -17.98 -10.11
N GLY A 135 -5.15 -18.99 -9.26
CA GLY A 135 -6.30 -19.91 -9.38
C GLY A 135 -7.65 -19.31 -8.98
N THR A 136 -7.67 -18.11 -8.41
CA THR A 136 -8.87 -17.39 -7.97
C THR A 136 -8.83 -15.94 -8.42
N LYS A 137 -10.00 -15.32 -8.53
CA LYS A 137 -10.12 -13.89 -8.84
C LYS A 137 -9.67 -13.01 -7.67
N PHE A 138 -10.00 -13.40 -6.44
CA PHE A 138 -9.57 -12.71 -5.22
C PHE A 138 -8.41 -13.46 -4.59
N MET A 139 -7.48 -12.71 -4.00
CA MET A 139 -6.27 -13.24 -3.42
C MET A 139 -5.71 -12.30 -2.37
N ASP A 140 -4.78 -12.81 -1.60
CA ASP A 140 -3.98 -12.06 -0.66
C ASP A 140 -2.97 -11.18 -1.41
N ASN A 141 -2.77 -9.96 -0.91
CA ASN A 141 -1.74 -9.04 -1.36
C ASN A 141 -0.91 -8.56 -0.18
N ASN A 142 0.35 -8.91 -0.21
CA ASN A 142 1.34 -8.42 0.75
C ASN A 142 2.38 -7.58 0.01
N TYR A 143 2.78 -6.45 0.59
CA TYR A 143 3.95 -5.74 0.08
C TYR A 143 4.81 -5.16 1.20
N PHE A 144 6.10 -5.03 0.90
CA PHE A 144 7.11 -4.39 1.72
C PHE A 144 7.74 -3.25 0.92
N LEU A 145 7.90 -2.10 1.56
CA LEU A 145 8.60 -0.95 1.00
C LEU A 145 9.76 -0.59 1.90
N LEU A 146 10.94 -0.44 1.31
CA LEU A 146 12.10 0.17 1.95
C LEU A 146 12.50 1.39 1.13
N GLN A 147 12.34 2.59 1.70
CA GLN A 147 12.55 3.82 0.91
C GLN A 147 13.12 4.96 1.75
N TYR A 148 13.90 5.79 1.09
CA TYR A 148 14.22 7.12 1.58
C TYR A 148 12.98 8.00 1.46
N LYS A 149 12.69 8.75 2.50
CA LYS A 149 11.55 9.68 2.56
C LYS A 149 12.02 11.02 3.10
N LYS A 150 11.72 12.08 2.38
CA LYS A 150 11.94 13.47 2.81
C LYS A 150 10.61 14.21 2.77
N GLU A 151 10.15 14.67 3.91
CA GLU A 151 8.95 15.51 4.02
C GLU A 151 9.31 16.99 3.82
N ASN A 152 8.35 17.80 3.38
CA ASN A 152 8.44 19.27 3.32
C ASN A 152 9.67 19.81 2.55
N ILE A 153 9.89 19.30 1.33
CA ILE A 153 10.96 19.82 0.45
C ILE A 153 10.53 21.16 -0.15
N ILE A 154 9.28 21.23 -0.63
CA ILE A 154 8.67 22.46 -1.15
C ILE A 154 7.31 22.58 -0.46
N ASP A 155 7.18 23.51 0.48
CA ASP A 155 5.99 23.65 1.35
C ASP A 155 5.67 22.32 2.06
N LYS A 156 4.51 21.75 1.82
CA LYS A 156 4.07 20.46 2.40
C LYS A 156 4.40 19.25 1.53
N ILE A 157 4.95 19.47 0.35
CA ILE A 157 5.27 18.40 -0.60
C ILE A 157 6.65 17.84 -0.25
N GLY A 158 6.70 16.53 -0.10
CA GLY A 158 7.92 15.75 0.09
C GLY A 158 8.13 14.73 -1.03
N LEU A 159 9.32 14.15 -1.07
CA LEU A 159 9.74 13.14 -2.03
C LEU A 159 10.06 11.83 -1.31
N GLN A 160 9.81 10.72 -1.97
CA GLN A 160 10.18 9.40 -1.48
C GLN A 160 10.58 8.50 -2.65
N ALA A 161 11.60 7.65 -2.43
CA ALA A 161 12.08 6.70 -3.43
C ALA A 161 12.74 5.50 -2.76
N GLY A 162 12.62 4.32 -3.37
CA GLY A 162 13.20 3.10 -2.82
C GLY A 162 12.79 1.85 -3.57
N PHE A 163 12.69 0.76 -2.84
CA PHE A 163 12.38 -0.56 -3.37
C PHE A 163 11.10 -1.11 -2.76
N MET A 164 10.36 -1.85 -3.57
CA MET A 164 9.12 -2.51 -3.22
C MET A 164 9.22 -3.99 -3.58
N LEU A 165 8.88 -4.85 -2.62
CA LEU A 165 8.63 -6.27 -2.84
C LEU A 165 7.13 -6.51 -2.69
N THR A 166 6.50 -7.11 -3.69
CA THR A 166 5.07 -7.43 -3.65
C THR A 166 4.86 -8.91 -3.85
N HIS A 167 3.90 -9.47 -3.11
CA HIS A 167 3.42 -10.84 -3.24
C HIS A 167 1.92 -10.89 -3.48
N PHE A 168 1.49 -11.67 -4.47
CA PHE A 168 0.10 -12.04 -4.70
C PHE A 168 -0.06 -13.55 -4.70
N SER A 169 -1.00 -14.09 -3.92
CA SER A 169 -1.37 -15.50 -3.93
C SER A 169 -2.76 -15.72 -3.33
N ASN A 170 -3.37 -16.86 -3.60
CA ASN A 170 -4.65 -17.22 -2.99
C ASN A 170 -4.51 -18.12 -1.75
N GLY A 171 -3.31 -18.23 -1.15
CA GLY A 171 -3.10 -19.06 0.04
C GLY A 171 -3.36 -20.55 -0.18
N ARG A 172 -3.33 -21.03 -1.42
CA ARG A 172 -3.66 -22.40 -1.84
C ARG A 172 -5.12 -22.81 -1.65
N PHE A 173 -6.05 -21.85 -1.57
CA PHE A 173 -7.48 -22.17 -1.54
C PHE A 173 -7.94 -22.91 -2.81
N LYS A 174 -7.32 -22.62 -3.95
CA LYS A 174 -7.64 -23.26 -5.22
C LYS A 174 -6.38 -23.33 -6.10
N ALA A 175 -6.13 -24.50 -6.68
CA ALA A 175 -5.08 -24.67 -7.68
C ALA A 175 -5.53 -24.10 -9.06
N PRO A 176 -4.59 -23.61 -9.86
CA PRO A 176 -3.16 -23.44 -9.54
C PRO A 176 -2.91 -22.24 -8.61
N ASN A 177 -1.83 -22.28 -7.85
CA ASN A 177 -1.41 -21.16 -7.01
C ASN A 177 0.10 -21.16 -6.78
N SER A 178 0.87 -20.88 -7.81
CA SER A 178 2.31 -20.62 -7.66
C SER A 178 2.56 -19.25 -7.01
N GLY A 179 1.57 -18.36 -7.08
CA GLY A 179 1.71 -16.97 -6.66
C GLY A 179 2.69 -16.18 -7.53
N ILE A 180 2.75 -14.87 -7.33
CA ILE A 180 3.72 -14.00 -8.02
C ILE A 180 4.37 -13.08 -7.01
N ASN A 181 5.70 -12.98 -7.11
CA ASN A 181 6.51 -11.99 -6.43
C ASN A 181 7.05 -10.98 -7.44
N THR A 182 7.00 -9.69 -7.11
CA THR A 182 7.65 -8.63 -7.91
C THR A 182 8.63 -7.86 -7.05
N ILE A 183 9.75 -7.45 -7.66
CA ILE A 183 10.70 -6.49 -7.08
C ILE A 183 10.69 -5.27 -7.98
N ALA A 184 10.43 -4.10 -7.42
CA ALA A 184 10.30 -2.87 -8.17
C ALA A 184 11.06 -1.72 -7.48
N PHE A 185 11.54 -0.78 -8.28
CA PHE A 185 11.94 0.54 -7.81
C PHE A 185 10.71 1.44 -7.82
N ASN A 186 10.56 2.25 -6.78
CA ASN A 186 9.46 3.20 -6.65
C ASN A 186 9.95 4.61 -6.41
N VAL A 187 9.18 5.57 -6.90
CA VAL A 187 9.36 7.00 -6.65
C VAL A 187 7.99 7.63 -6.45
N GLY A 188 7.90 8.59 -5.56
CA GLY A 188 6.63 9.22 -5.27
C GLY A 188 6.72 10.50 -4.46
N LEU A 189 5.55 11.09 -4.27
CA LEU A 189 5.35 12.32 -3.51
C LEU A 189 4.54 12.01 -2.25
N ASN A 190 4.79 12.79 -1.20
CA ASN A 190 3.97 12.83 0.00
C ASN A 190 3.53 14.27 0.29
N TYR A 191 2.28 14.42 0.84
CA TYR A 191 1.66 15.73 1.09
C TYR A 191 0.85 15.73 2.39
#